data_47b31ff5e22f8271dbb13700fb13079f
#
_entry.id   47b31ff5e22f8271dbb13700fb13079f
#
_cell.length_a   1.000
_cell.length_b   1.000
_cell.length_c   1.000
_cell.angle_alpha   90.00
_cell.angle_beta   90.00
_cell.angle_gamma   90.00
#
_symmetry.space_group_name_H-M   'P 1'
#
loop_
_entity.id
_entity.type
_entity.pdbx_description
1 polymer ?
#
loop_
_entity_poly.entity_id
_entity_poly.type
_entity_poly.pdbx_seq_one_letter_code
_entity_poly.pdbx_strand_id
1 'polypeptide(L)'
;LDFAIIQFFISFIAILSVRKLRKRRQIIATMLTLVLCSLFVFFSVMLFKGIDFLDYNYSTVGYLALSSFLCPILAFGLVPLFESFFGITTDLSLIELLDYDQPLLKKLMEDAPGTHTHSVKVGTLAESCANAIGARALLCRVGSYYHDIGKIKKPEYYAENQTGENKHDSITAHMSAKILKQHVTDGLTLADEYGLPTIVKDFIETPVSYTHLTLPTIFA
;
A
#
# COMPACT_ATOMS: atom_id res chain seq x y z
N LEU A 1 3.01 -19.96 33.76
CA LEU A 1 1.73 -20.12 33.07
C LEU A 1 1.03 -18.78 32.85
N ASP A 2 1.00 -17.91 33.85
CA ASP A 2 0.28 -16.61 33.82
C ASP A 2 0.81 -15.66 32.77
N PHE A 3 2.12 -15.54 32.68
CA PHE A 3 2.76 -14.70 31.64
C PHE A 3 2.36 -15.16 30.23
N ALA A 4 2.31 -16.48 30.00
CA ALA A 4 1.91 -17.03 28.70
C ALA A 4 0.44 -16.73 28.39
N ILE A 5 -0.45 -16.81 29.39
CA ILE A 5 -1.89 -16.50 29.23
C ILE A 5 -2.05 -15.01 28.89
N ILE A 6 -1.42 -14.12 29.65
CA ILE A 6 -1.46 -12.67 29.42
C ILE A 6 -0.96 -12.35 28.01
N GLN A 7 0.19 -12.90 27.62
CA GLN A 7 0.78 -12.67 26.31
C GLN A 7 -0.08 -13.20 25.16
N PHE A 8 -0.76 -14.34 25.36
CA PHE A 8 -1.70 -14.89 24.38
C PHE A 8 -2.86 -13.91 24.11
N PHE A 9 -3.51 -13.41 25.16
CA PHE A 9 -4.63 -12.47 25.01
C PHE A 9 -4.18 -11.14 24.40
N ILE A 10 -3.05 -10.60 24.80
CA ILE A 10 -2.50 -9.37 24.23
C ILE A 10 -2.18 -9.56 22.74
N SER A 11 -1.55 -10.66 22.37
CA SER A 11 -1.24 -10.99 20.97
C SER A 11 -2.50 -11.14 20.12
N PHE A 12 -3.53 -11.81 20.65
CA PHE A 12 -4.81 -11.96 19.97
C PHE A 12 -5.50 -10.61 19.72
N ILE A 13 -5.54 -9.74 20.73
CA ILE A 13 -6.09 -8.38 20.60
C ILE A 13 -5.26 -7.56 19.61
N ALA A 14 -3.93 -7.70 19.64
CA ALA A 14 -3.04 -7.01 18.69
C ALA A 14 -3.36 -7.39 17.24
N ILE A 15 -3.49 -8.68 16.95
CA ILE A 15 -3.83 -9.20 15.61
C ILE A 15 -5.18 -8.61 15.13
N LEU A 16 -6.20 -8.61 16.00
CA LEU A 16 -7.52 -8.05 15.65
C LEU A 16 -7.46 -6.53 15.40
N SER A 17 -6.66 -5.80 16.19
CA SER A 17 -6.51 -4.35 16.06
C SER A 17 -5.78 -3.93 14.80
N VAL A 18 -4.78 -4.72 14.36
CA VAL A 18 -3.95 -4.44 13.17
C VAL A 18 -4.64 -4.82 11.87
N ARG A 19 -5.59 -5.75 11.90
CA ARG A 19 -6.21 -6.37 10.70
C ARG A 19 -6.83 -5.37 9.70
N LYS A 20 -7.20 -4.16 10.10
CA LYS A 20 -7.85 -3.14 9.27
C LYS A 20 -7.13 -1.79 9.29
N LEU A 21 -5.82 -1.78 9.52
CA LEU A 21 -5.05 -0.54 9.54
C LEU A 21 -4.94 0.05 8.12
N ARG A 22 -5.49 1.26 7.95
CA ARG A 22 -5.42 2.03 6.71
C ARG A 22 -4.94 3.46 6.91
N LYS A 23 -4.79 3.92 8.15
CA LYS A 23 -4.42 5.32 8.46
C LYS A 23 -3.38 5.37 9.57
N ARG A 24 -2.39 6.27 9.46
CA ARG A 24 -1.37 6.49 10.50
C ARG A 24 -1.95 6.73 11.89
N ARG A 25 -3.08 7.45 11.98
CA ARG A 25 -3.79 7.66 13.26
C ARG A 25 -4.26 6.36 13.93
N GLN A 26 -4.54 5.33 13.15
CA GLN A 26 -4.96 4.03 13.69
C GLN A 26 -3.82 3.31 14.40
N ILE A 27 -2.55 3.53 14.01
CA ILE A 27 -1.37 2.99 14.67
C ILE A 27 -1.32 3.47 16.13
N ILE A 28 -1.48 4.78 16.35
CA ILE A 28 -1.51 5.37 17.70
C ILE A 28 -2.68 4.80 18.51
N ALA A 29 -3.86 4.71 17.91
CA ALA A 29 -5.02 4.12 18.56
C ALA A 29 -4.77 2.65 18.94
N THR A 30 -4.13 1.87 18.08
CA THR A 30 -3.75 0.47 18.35
C THR A 30 -2.76 0.38 19.53
N MET A 31 -1.76 1.26 19.58
CA MET A 31 -0.80 1.31 20.69
C MET A 31 -1.52 1.56 22.03
N LEU A 32 -2.39 2.57 22.07
CA LEU A 32 -3.18 2.89 23.27
C LEU A 32 -4.11 1.74 23.68
N THR A 33 -4.78 1.12 22.70
CA THR A 33 -5.65 -0.04 22.96
C THR A 33 -4.85 -1.19 23.55
N LEU A 34 -3.66 -1.49 23.03
CA LEU A 34 -2.81 -2.57 23.54
C LEU A 34 -2.34 -2.29 24.96
N VAL A 35 -1.96 -1.06 25.29
CA VAL A 35 -1.58 -0.68 26.66
C VAL A 35 -2.76 -0.86 27.61
N LEU A 36 -3.94 -0.35 27.27
CA LEU A 36 -5.13 -0.49 28.10
C LEU A 36 -5.54 -1.94 28.29
N CYS A 37 -5.54 -2.73 27.22
CA CYS A 37 -5.88 -4.15 27.27
C CYS A 37 -4.84 -4.94 28.08
N SER A 38 -3.55 -4.65 27.98
CA SER A 38 -2.52 -5.32 28.76
C SER A 38 -2.67 -5.06 30.24
N LEU A 39 -2.96 -3.82 30.64
CA LEU A 39 -3.26 -3.45 32.02
C LEU A 39 -4.52 -4.15 32.52
N PHE A 40 -5.59 -4.14 31.73
CA PHE A 40 -6.85 -4.80 32.09
C PHE A 40 -6.66 -6.31 32.32
N VAL A 41 -5.99 -7.03 31.40
CA VAL A 41 -5.71 -8.45 31.54
C VAL A 41 -4.82 -8.71 32.75
N PHE A 42 -3.81 -7.88 32.97
CA PHE A 42 -2.93 -7.99 34.14
C PHE A 42 -3.70 -7.88 35.47
N PHE A 43 -4.52 -6.80 35.63
CA PHE A 43 -5.33 -6.62 36.84
C PHE A 43 -6.38 -7.73 37.01
N SER A 44 -6.97 -8.23 35.92
CA SER A 44 -7.91 -9.36 35.98
C SER A 44 -7.24 -10.63 36.50
N VAL A 45 -6.01 -10.92 36.10
CA VAL A 45 -5.25 -12.08 36.59
C VAL A 45 -4.87 -11.90 38.06
N MET A 46 -4.51 -10.68 38.50
CA MET A 46 -4.25 -10.38 39.90
C MET A 46 -5.47 -10.64 40.78
N LEU A 47 -6.63 -10.11 40.39
CA LEU A 47 -7.87 -10.29 41.12
C LEU A 47 -8.27 -11.78 41.22
N PHE A 48 -8.12 -12.52 40.13
CA PHE A 48 -8.42 -13.95 40.10
C PHE A 48 -7.52 -14.75 41.04
N LYS A 49 -6.28 -14.31 41.27
CA LYS A 49 -5.34 -14.96 42.16
C LYS A 49 -5.45 -14.50 43.62
N GLY A 50 -6.27 -13.52 43.92
CA GLY A 50 -6.39 -12.95 45.27
C GLY A 50 -5.12 -12.28 45.76
N ILE A 51 -4.30 -11.70 44.86
CA ILE A 51 -3.08 -10.98 45.22
C ILE A 51 -3.45 -9.54 45.61
N ASP A 52 -3.05 -9.13 46.82
CA ASP A 52 -3.27 -7.77 47.28
C ASP A 52 -2.47 -6.73 46.48
N PHE A 53 -3.13 -5.62 46.14
CA PHE A 53 -2.52 -4.54 45.37
C PHE A 53 -1.30 -3.92 46.07
N LEU A 54 -1.27 -3.95 47.40
CA LEU A 54 -0.21 -3.35 48.21
C LEU A 54 1.07 -4.17 48.24
N ASP A 55 0.99 -5.49 48.02
CA ASP A 55 2.11 -6.43 48.06
C ASP A 55 2.75 -6.65 46.71
N TYR A 56 2.23 -6.01 45.66
CA TYR A 56 2.70 -6.27 44.30
C TYR A 56 3.87 -5.35 43.88
N ASN A 57 4.81 -5.96 43.15
CA ASN A 57 5.93 -5.20 42.58
C ASN A 57 5.49 -4.38 41.37
N TYR A 58 5.24 -3.07 41.55
CA TYR A 58 4.82 -2.13 40.51
C TYR A 58 5.77 -2.02 39.32
N SER A 59 7.04 -2.48 39.46
CA SER A 59 7.97 -2.52 38.33
C SER A 59 7.46 -3.44 37.20
N THR A 60 6.74 -4.51 37.51
CA THR A 60 6.15 -5.41 36.52
C THR A 60 5.08 -4.72 35.69
N VAL A 61 4.25 -3.88 36.33
CA VAL A 61 3.24 -3.05 35.62
C VAL A 61 3.94 -2.09 34.64
N GLY A 62 5.02 -1.45 35.11
CA GLY A 62 5.84 -0.58 34.26
C GLY A 62 6.43 -1.29 33.05
N TYR A 63 7.01 -2.47 33.25
CA TYR A 63 7.54 -3.27 32.12
C TYR A 63 6.44 -3.72 31.15
N LEU A 64 5.27 -4.08 31.64
CA LEU A 64 4.11 -4.48 30.82
C LEU A 64 3.61 -3.32 29.95
N ALA A 65 3.45 -2.15 30.55
CA ALA A 65 3.04 -0.94 29.84
C ALA A 65 4.10 -0.53 28.82
N LEU A 66 5.38 -0.54 29.19
CA LEU A 66 6.49 -0.21 28.32
C LEU A 66 6.60 -1.18 27.13
N SER A 67 6.50 -2.49 27.37
CA SER A 67 6.54 -3.49 26.30
C SER A 67 5.36 -3.36 25.34
N SER A 68 4.14 -3.12 25.87
CA SER A 68 2.94 -2.93 25.07
C SER A 68 3.01 -1.66 24.19
N PHE A 69 3.80 -0.69 24.58
CA PHE A 69 4.06 0.52 23.80
C PHE A 69 5.18 0.33 22.78
N LEU A 70 6.30 -0.31 23.17
CA LEU A 70 7.48 -0.48 22.30
C LEU A 70 7.27 -1.55 21.23
N CYS A 71 6.59 -2.66 21.53
CA CYS A 71 6.40 -3.74 20.56
C CYS A 71 5.71 -3.31 19.26
N PRO A 72 4.62 -2.52 19.27
CA PRO A 72 4.03 -2.00 18.04
C PRO A 72 4.98 -1.10 17.26
N ILE A 73 5.77 -0.25 17.91
CA ILE A 73 6.75 0.62 17.25
C ILE A 73 7.78 -0.21 16.50
N LEU A 74 8.34 -1.23 17.17
CA LEU A 74 9.29 -2.15 16.56
C LEU A 74 8.65 -2.95 15.42
N ALA A 75 7.42 -3.45 15.61
CA ALA A 75 6.71 -4.19 14.59
C ALA A 75 6.50 -3.33 13.32
N PHE A 76 6.01 -2.08 13.46
CA PHE A 76 5.85 -1.19 12.33
C PHE A 76 7.18 -0.77 11.69
N GLY A 77 8.23 -0.57 12.50
CA GLY A 77 9.57 -0.28 11.98
C GLY A 77 10.18 -1.44 11.19
N LEU A 78 9.78 -2.68 11.49
CA LEU A 78 10.25 -3.88 10.79
C LEU A 78 9.44 -4.20 9.52
N VAL A 79 8.24 -3.64 9.34
CA VAL A 79 7.39 -3.90 8.16
C VAL A 79 8.15 -3.70 6.84
N PRO A 80 8.84 -2.57 6.58
CA PRO A 80 9.54 -2.38 5.32
C PRO A 80 10.62 -3.44 5.06
N LEU A 81 11.28 -3.91 6.13
CA LEU A 81 12.29 -4.95 6.04
C LEU A 81 11.68 -6.30 5.66
N PHE A 82 10.55 -6.65 6.24
CA PHE A 82 9.79 -7.85 5.86
C PHE A 82 9.22 -7.74 4.45
N GLU A 83 8.69 -6.59 4.05
CA GLU A 83 8.23 -6.35 2.66
C GLU A 83 9.35 -6.59 1.65
N SER A 84 10.55 -6.04 1.92
CA SER A 84 11.73 -6.23 1.05
C SER A 84 12.18 -7.69 1.00
N PHE A 85 12.21 -8.38 2.17
CA PHE A 85 12.72 -9.75 2.26
C PHE A 85 11.77 -10.78 1.62
N PHE A 86 10.47 -10.61 1.81
CA PHE A 86 9.45 -11.55 1.32
C PHE A 86 8.82 -11.13 -0.01
N GLY A 87 9.15 -9.96 -0.56
CA GLY A 87 8.54 -9.43 -1.77
C GLY A 87 7.04 -9.14 -1.65
N ILE A 88 6.57 -8.84 -0.43
CA ILE A 88 5.15 -8.59 -0.13
C ILE A 88 4.93 -7.09 -0.13
N THR A 89 3.79 -6.63 -0.65
CA THR A 89 3.38 -5.23 -0.60
C THR A 89 2.17 -5.07 0.31
N THR A 90 2.32 -4.29 1.39
CA THR A 90 1.22 -3.99 2.32
C THR A 90 0.31 -2.88 1.81
N ASP A 91 -0.89 -2.77 2.38
CA ASP A 91 -1.79 -1.65 2.07
C ASP A 91 -1.19 -0.29 2.50
N LEU A 92 -0.29 -0.28 3.48
CA LEU A 92 0.39 0.94 3.91
C LEU A 92 1.33 1.46 2.83
N SER A 93 2.17 0.59 2.25
CA SER A 93 3.05 0.91 1.12
C SER A 93 2.25 1.30 -0.12
N LEU A 94 1.11 0.65 -0.37
CA LEU A 94 0.22 1.05 -1.47
C LEU A 94 -0.35 2.46 -1.27
N ILE A 95 -0.71 2.84 -0.04
CA ILE A 95 -1.20 4.21 0.26
C ILE A 95 -0.08 5.24 0.06
N GLU A 96 1.15 4.92 0.43
CA GLU A 96 2.29 5.81 0.21
C GLU A 96 2.56 6.05 -1.28
N LEU A 97 2.32 5.06 -2.14
CA LEU A 97 2.42 5.20 -3.59
C LEU A 97 1.33 6.13 -4.19
N LEU A 98 0.23 6.40 -3.49
CA LEU A 98 -0.80 7.35 -3.93
C LEU A 98 -0.50 8.80 -3.52
N ASP A 99 0.55 9.02 -2.75
CA ASP A 99 0.94 10.37 -2.36
C ASP A 99 1.49 11.14 -3.58
N TYR A 100 0.98 12.35 -3.80
CA TYR A 100 1.43 13.19 -4.92
C TYR A 100 2.86 13.71 -4.75
N ASP A 101 3.45 13.57 -3.56
CA ASP A 101 4.86 13.84 -3.31
C ASP A 101 5.79 12.71 -3.80
N GLN A 102 5.22 11.58 -4.23
CA GLN A 102 5.99 10.50 -4.85
C GLN A 102 6.68 10.99 -6.13
N PRO A 103 8.02 10.83 -6.24
CA PRO A 103 8.79 11.44 -7.32
C PRO A 103 8.29 11.08 -8.71
N LEU A 104 7.87 9.83 -8.92
CA LEU A 104 7.40 9.36 -10.22
C LEU A 104 6.00 9.88 -10.56
N LEU A 105 5.08 9.98 -9.59
CA LEU A 105 3.77 10.61 -9.81
C LEU A 105 3.90 12.11 -10.06
N LYS A 106 4.79 12.78 -9.34
CA LYS A 106 5.08 14.19 -9.56
C LYS A 106 5.62 14.42 -10.98
N LYS A 107 6.55 13.58 -11.42
CA LYS A 107 7.07 13.61 -12.78
C LYS A 107 5.97 13.35 -13.83
N LEU A 108 5.08 12.38 -13.59
CA LEU A 108 3.94 12.13 -14.46
C LEU A 108 3.02 13.37 -14.56
N MET A 109 2.78 14.04 -13.45
CA MET A 109 1.93 15.24 -13.40
C MET A 109 2.57 16.44 -14.14
N GLU A 110 3.90 16.58 -14.05
CA GLU A 110 4.64 17.68 -14.68
C GLU A 110 4.84 17.44 -16.19
N ASP A 111 5.28 16.25 -16.58
CA ASP A 111 5.68 15.93 -17.95
C ASP A 111 4.52 15.45 -18.84
N ALA A 112 3.51 14.78 -18.24
CA ALA A 112 2.36 14.20 -18.96
C ALA A 112 1.03 14.43 -18.21
N PRO A 113 0.57 15.68 -18.02
CA PRO A 113 -0.58 16.02 -17.19
C PRO A 113 -1.89 15.40 -17.68
N GLY A 114 -2.07 15.21 -18.99
CA GLY A 114 -3.21 14.50 -19.56
C GLY A 114 -3.25 13.04 -19.13
N THR A 115 -2.13 12.34 -19.24
CA THR A 115 -1.99 10.95 -18.77
C THR A 115 -2.20 10.85 -17.26
N HIS A 116 -1.67 11.78 -16.47
CA HIS A 116 -1.91 11.82 -15.03
C HIS A 116 -3.42 11.93 -14.73
N THR A 117 -4.13 12.89 -15.37
CA THR A 117 -5.56 13.07 -15.19
C THR A 117 -6.37 11.84 -15.61
N HIS A 118 -5.98 11.20 -16.72
CA HIS A 118 -6.55 9.93 -17.17
C HIS A 118 -6.37 8.85 -16.11
N SER A 119 -5.16 8.63 -15.63
CA SER A 119 -4.80 7.62 -14.63
C SER A 119 -5.57 7.77 -13.32
N VAL A 120 -5.78 9.01 -12.85
CA VAL A 120 -6.58 9.31 -11.65
C VAL A 120 -8.06 8.92 -11.86
N LYS A 121 -8.65 9.28 -13.02
CA LYS A 121 -10.03 8.93 -13.35
C LYS A 121 -10.23 7.42 -13.46
N VAL A 122 -9.34 6.73 -14.17
CA VAL A 122 -9.35 5.27 -14.29
C VAL A 122 -9.19 4.62 -12.93
N GLY A 123 -8.26 5.10 -12.10
CA GLY A 123 -8.03 4.59 -10.75
C GLY A 123 -9.27 4.72 -9.85
N THR A 124 -9.99 5.83 -9.92
CA THR A 124 -11.21 6.02 -9.15
C THR A 124 -12.32 5.05 -9.59
N LEU A 125 -12.45 4.84 -10.89
CA LEU A 125 -13.43 3.90 -11.44
C LEU A 125 -13.05 2.45 -11.09
N ALA A 126 -11.79 2.07 -11.28
CA ALA A 126 -11.28 0.74 -10.96
C ALA A 126 -11.44 0.39 -9.47
N GLU A 127 -11.17 1.34 -8.57
CA GLU A 127 -11.41 1.19 -7.13
C GLU A 127 -12.89 0.91 -6.83
N SER A 128 -13.79 1.66 -7.47
CA SER A 128 -15.23 1.50 -7.27
C SER A 128 -15.72 0.13 -7.78
N CYS A 129 -15.28 -0.29 -8.96
CA CYS A 129 -15.57 -1.61 -9.52
C CYS A 129 -15.02 -2.74 -8.63
N ALA A 130 -13.77 -2.62 -8.19
CA ALA A 130 -13.12 -3.61 -7.33
C ALA A 130 -13.82 -3.76 -5.97
N ASN A 131 -14.28 -2.64 -5.38
CA ASN A 131 -15.08 -2.68 -4.14
C ASN A 131 -16.42 -3.41 -4.35
N ALA A 132 -17.08 -3.19 -5.49
CA ALA A 132 -18.37 -3.83 -5.78
C ALA A 132 -18.28 -5.36 -5.88
N ILE A 133 -17.15 -5.89 -6.32
CA ILE A 133 -16.90 -7.35 -6.46
C ILE A 133 -16.06 -7.94 -5.34
N GLY A 134 -15.69 -7.15 -4.31
CA GLY A 134 -14.88 -7.61 -3.19
C GLY A 134 -13.40 -7.85 -3.49
N ALA A 135 -12.87 -7.27 -4.60
CA ALA A 135 -11.46 -7.35 -4.96
C ALA A 135 -10.59 -6.34 -4.19
N ARG A 136 -9.26 -6.38 -4.38
CA ARG A 136 -8.29 -5.47 -3.76
C ARG A 136 -8.38 -4.06 -4.36
N ALA A 137 -9.38 -3.29 -3.95
CA ALA A 137 -9.72 -1.98 -4.51
C ALA A 137 -8.56 -0.97 -4.46
N LEU A 138 -7.81 -0.94 -3.34
CA LEU A 138 -6.65 -0.06 -3.19
C LEU A 138 -5.55 -0.40 -4.21
N LEU A 139 -5.27 -1.67 -4.42
CA LEU A 139 -4.29 -2.12 -5.41
C LEU A 139 -4.72 -1.74 -6.83
N CYS A 140 -6.00 -1.91 -7.18
CA CYS A 140 -6.53 -1.51 -8.48
C CYS A 140 -6.35 0.00 -8.71
N ARG A 141 -6.59 0.82 -7.70
CA ARG A 141 -6.37 2.27 -7.77
C ARG A 141 -4.90 2.60 -7.99
N VAL A 142 -3.99 2.03 -7.17
CA VAL A 142 -2.55 2.27 -7.29
C VAL A 142 -2.05 1.82 -8.66
N GLY A 143 -2.36 0.59 -9.07
CA GLY A 143 -1.97 0.07 -10.37
C GLY A 143 -2.42 0.97 -11.52
N SER A 144 -3.65 1.49 -11.44
CA SER A 144 -4.17 2.44 -12.43
C SER A 144 -3.43 3.78 -12.45
N TYR A 145 -2.89 4.25 -11.32
CA TYR A 145 -2.11 5.50 -11.30
C TYR A 145 -0.78 5.34 -12.05
N TYR A 146 -0.21 4.14 -12.06
CA TYR A 146 1.11 3.86 -12.63
C TYR A 146 1.08 3.15 -13.99
N HIS A 147 -0.08 2.65 -14.46
CA HIS A 147 -0.16 1.80 -15.65
C HIS A 147 0.43 2.43 -16.92
N ASP A 148 0.37 3.74 -17.02
CA ASP A 148 0.75 4.52 -18.19
C ASP A 148 1.98 5.45 -17.97
N ILE A 149 2.78 5.22 -16.91
CA ILE A 149 3.92 6.08 -16.58
C ILE A 149 4.98 6.17 -17.69
N GLY A 150 5.08 5.17 -18.54
CA GLY A 150 6.02 5.19 -19.67
C GLY A 150 5.71 6.25 -20.72
N LYS A 151 4.50 6.79 -20.74
CA LYS A 151 4.12 7.91 -21.63
C LYS A 151 4.88 9.20 -21.30
N ILE A 152 5.48 9.30 -20.10
CA ILE A 152 6.38 10.41 -19.72
C ILE A 152 7.51 10.62 -20.73
N LYS A 153 8.02 9.55 -21.35
CA LYS A 153 9.16 9.64 -22.28
C LYS A 153 8.84 10.38 -23.57
N LYS A 154 7.58 10.32 -24.04
CA LYS A 154 7.11 10.93 -25.30
C LYS A 154 5.65 11.36 -25.17
N PRO A 155 5.32 12.30 -24.26
CA PRO A 155 3.93 12.62 -23.96
C PRO A 155 3.14 13.16 -25.17
N GLU A 156 3.81 13.88 -26.05
CA GLU A 156 3.23 14.53 -27.24
C GLU A 156 2.67 13.54 -28.28
N TYR A 157 2.99 12.25 -28.19
CA TYR A 157 2.43 11.21 -29.05
C TYR A 157 1.11 10.64 -28.54
N TYR A 158 0.68 11.01 -27.33
CA TYR A 158 -0.57 10.49 -26.74
C TYR A 158 -1.63 11.57 -26.73
N ALA A 159 -2.81 11.23 -27.27
CA ALA A 159 -3.89 12.17 -27.54
C ALA A 159 -4.30 13.01 -26.32
N GLU A 160 -4.27 12.41 -25.14
CA GLU A 160 -4.60 13.07 -23.87
C GLU A 160 -3.62 14.19 -23.45
N ASN A 161 -2.40 14.21 -24.03
CA ASN A 161 -1.39 15.23 -23.75
C ASN A 161 -1.17 16.20 -24.94
N GLN A 162 -1.82 15.95 -26.08
CA GLN A 162 -1.66 16.79 -27.27
C GLN A 162 -2.39 18.12 -27.09
N THR A 163 -1.72 19.21 -27.47
CA THR A 163 -2.28 20.59 -27.49
C THR A 163 -2.38 21.20 -28.89
N GLY A 164 -2.03 20.45 -29.92
CA GLY A 164 -1.99 20.93 -31.31
C GLY A 164 -2.10 19.78 -32.31
N GLU A 165 -1.30 19.85 -33.38
CA GLU A 165 -1.28 18.84 -34.43
C GLU A 165 -0.86 17.47 -33.92
N ASN A 166 -1.49 16.42 -34.46
CA ASN A 166 -1.19 15.06 -34.11
C ASN A 166 0.18 14.64 -34.64
N LYS A 167 1.14 14.40 -33.77
CA LYS A 167 2.50 13.97 -34.11
C LYS A 167 2.57 12.67 -34.91
N HIS A 168 1.52 11.84 -34.82
CA HIS A 168 1.43 10.60 -35.60
C HIS A 168 1.22 10.84 -37.11
N ASP A 169 0.70 11.99 -37.50
CA ASP A 169 0.44 12.30 -38.91
C ASP A 169 1.73 12.54 -39.71
N SER A 170 2.84 12.88 -39.01
CA SER A 170 4.16 13.16 -39.59
C SER A 170 5.06 11.91 -39.69
N ILE A 171 4.62 10.75 -39.21
CA ILE A 171 5.42 9.52 -39.14
C ILE A 171 4.70 8.35 -39.81
N THR A 172 5.45 7.28 -40.15
CA THR A 172 4.86 6.07 -40.71
C THR A 172 4.01 5.30 -39.68
N ALA A 173 2.98 4.59 -40.15
CA ALA A 173 2.11 3.77 -39.27
C ALA A 173 2.93 2.74 -38.45
N HIS A 174 4.01 2.19 -39.01
CA HIS A 174 4.89 1.29 -38.30
C HIS A 174 5.62 1.97 -37.14
N MET A 175 6.15 3.17 -37.36
CA MET A 175 6.81 3.96 -36.31
C MET A 175 5.82 4.40 -35.25
N SER A 176 4.61 4.81 -35.64
CA SER A 176 3.51 5.13 -34.75
C SER A 176 3.17 3.96 -33.82
N ALA A 177 2.95 2.78 -34.38
CA ALA A 177 2.69 1.56 -33.60
C ALA A 177 3.85 1.17 -32.66
N LYS A 178 5.10 1.39 -33.10
CA LYS A 178 6.27 1.16 -32.26
C LYS A 178 6.29 2.10 -31.05
N ILE A 179 6.05 3.39 -31.25
CA ILE A 179 5.99 4.39 -30.15
C ILE A 179 4.89 4.03 -29.17
N LEU A 180 3.68 3.71 -29.68
CA LEU A 180 2.56 3.34 -28.83
C LEU A 180 2.82 2.09 -27.98
N LYS A 181 3.56 1.10 -28.49
CA LYS A 181 3.94 -0.10 -27.73
C LYS A 181 5.11 0.15 -26.76
N GLN A 182 5.98 1.08 -27.09
CA GLN A 182 7.19 1.35 -26.35
C GLN A 182 6.92 1.88 -24.93
N HIS A 183 5.75 2.54 -24.67
CA HIS A 183 5.45 3.05 -23.34
C HIS A 183 5.44 1.95 -22.26
N VAL A 184 5.12 0.71 -22.61
CA VAL A 184 5.13 -0.40 -21.67
C VAL A 184 6.56 -0.68 -21.19
N THR A 185 7.52 -0.81 -22.12
CA THR A 185 8.93 -1.05 -21.80
C THR A 185 9.57 0.15 -21.11
N ASP A 186 9.24 1.36 -21.55
CA ASP A 186 9.68 2.60 -20.90
C ASP A 186 9.09 2.73 -19.49
N GLY A 187 7.84 2.32 -19.30
CA GLY A 187 7.16 2.29 -18.01
C GLY A 187 7.79 1.30 -17.04
N LEU A 188 8.09 0.09 -17.49
CA LEU A 188 8.79 -0.90 -16.67
C LEU A 188 10.19 -0.42 -16.27
N THR A 189 10.92 0.21 -17.18
CA THR A 189 12.24 0.79 -16.90
C THR A 189 12.14 1.87 -15.81
N LEU A 190 11.16 2.78 -15.92
CA LEU A 190 10.92 3.79 -14.88
C LEU A 190 10.49 3.14 -13.56
N ALA A 191 9.65 2.11 -13.61
CA ALA A 191 9.21 1.39 -12.41
C ALA A 191 10.38 0.71 -11.68
N ASP A 192 11.36 0.19 -12.42
CA ASP A 192 12.60 -0.36 -11.85
C ASP A 192 13.48 0.73 -11.25
N GLU A 193 13.67 1.84 -11.98
CA GLU A 193 14.47 2.98 -11.54
C GLU A 193 13.95 3.60 -10.24
N TYR A 194 12.63 3.70 -10.09
CA TYR A 194 11.98 4.26 -8.89
C TYR A 194 11.59 3.22 -7.85
N GLY A 195 11.96 1.95 -8.03
CA GLY A 195 11.77 0.89 -7.04
C GLY A 195 10.31 0.53 -6.78
N LEU A 196 9.44 0.60 -7.80
CA LEU A 196 8.03 0.22 -7.63
C LEU A 196 7.90 -1.28 -7.30
N PRO A 197 6.95 -1.67 -6.42
CA PRO A 197 6.68 -3.06 -6.12
C PRO A 197 6.29 -3.88 -7.37
N THR A 198 6.69 -5.15 -7.43
CA THR A 198 6.39 -6.05 -8.56
C THR A 198 4.90 -6.09 -8.90
N ILE A 199 4.04 -6.16 -7.86
CA ILE A 199 2.59 -6.20 -8.04
C ILE A 199 2.02 -4.94 -8.75
N VAL A 200 2.71 -3.80 -8.68
CA VAL A 200 2.34 -2.57 -9.40
C VAL A 200 2.89 -2.60 -10.81
N LYS A 201 4.09 -3.19 -11.02
CA LYS A 201 4.68 -3.38 -12.37
C LYS A 201 3.81 -4.25 -13.26
N ASP A 202 3.10 -5.24 -12.69
CA ASP A 202 2.16 -6.10 -13.43
C ASP A 202 1.07 -5.27 -14.15
N PHE A 203 0.64 -4.15 -13.56
CA PHE A 203 -0.32 -3.23 -14.20
C PHE A 203 0.28 -2.44 -15.36
N ILE A 204 1.59 -2.22 -15.37
CA ILE A 204 2.30 -1.57 -16.47
C ILE A 204 2.54 -2.56 -17.61
N GLU A 205 2.91 -3.79 -17.27
CA GLU A 205 3.19 -4.85 -18.24
C GLU A 205 1.93 -5.31 -18.99
N THR A 206 0.77 -5.28 -18.30
CA THR A 206 -0.52 -5.70 -18.88
C THR A 206 -1.43 -4.48 -19.10
N PRO A 207 -1.13 -3.61 -20.09
CA PRO A 207 -2.00 -2.49 -20.39
C PRO A 207 -3.40 -2.98 -20.80
N VAL A 208 -4.41 -2.15 -20.54
CA VAL A 208 -5.86 -2.45 -20.67
C VAL A 208 -6.27 -3.19 -21.95
N SER A 209 -5.51 -3.08 -23.03
CA SER A 209 -5.73 -3.79 -24.29
C SER A 209 -5.57 -5.32 -24.20
N TYR A 210 -4.94 -5.84 -23.14
CA TYR A 210 -4.73 -7.28 -22.89
C TYR A 210 -5.50 -7.82 -21.68
N THR A 211 -6.26 -6.99 -20.97
CA THR A 211 -6.93 -7.33 -19.70
C THR A 211 -8.04 -8.37 -19.81
N HIS A 212 -8.46 -8.75 -21.01
CA HIS A 212 -9.40 -9.85 -21.19
C HIS A 212 -8.82 -11.23 -20.79
N LEU A 213 -7.47 -11.33 -20.64
CA LEU A 213 -6.80 -12.60 -20.34
C LEU A 213 -6.32 -12.73 -18.88
N THR A 214 -6.29 -11.64 -18.09
CA THR A 214 -5.63 -11.63 -16.76
C THR A 214 -6.54 -11.30 -15.57
N LEU A 215 -7.84 -11.20 -15.78
CA LEU A 215 -8.82 -11.05 -14.70
C LEU A 215 -8.65 -12.05 -13.53
N PRO A 216 -8.19 -13.30 -13.73
CA PRO A 216 -8.00 -14.24 -12.63
C PRO A 216 -6.91 -13.85 -11.62
N THR A 217 -5.88 -13.12 -12.02
CA THR A 217 -4.76 -12.74 -11.13
C THR A 217 -5.07 -11.57 -10.20
N ILE A 218 -6.11 -10.78 -10.49
CA ILE A 218 -6.55 -9.67 -9.63
C ILE A 218 -7.36 -10.19 -8.43
N PHE A 219 -7.85 -11.44 -8.49
CA PHE A 219 -8.70 -12.08 -7.48
C PHE A 219 -7.95 -12.99 -6.51
N ALA A 220 -6.68 -13.25 -6.72
CA ALA A 220 -5.82 -13.98 -5.81
C ALA A 220 -5.12 -13.01 -4.84
#